data_e6f76e310c4fa77ba97827a7fa50a656
#
_entry.id   e6f76e310c4fa77ba97827a7fa50a656
#
_cell.length_a   1.000
_cell.length_b   1.000
_cell.length_c   1.000
_cell.angle_alpha   90.00
_cell.angle_beta   90.00
_cell.angle_gamma   90.00
#
_symmetry.space_group_name_H-M   'P 1'
#
loop_
_entity.id
_entity.type
_entity.pdbx_description
1 polymer ?
#
loop_
_entity_poly.entity_id
_entity_poly.type
_entity_poly.pdbx_seq_one_letter_code
_entity_poly.pdbx_strand_id
1 'polypeptide(L)'
;QIENGMRLACFGSLSVFEQRGQIQFVTKKIEISGVGTLHQAFEALKNKLEKEGLFDLKYKLELKEIPQKVGILTSDEGAAIEDVLHVLARRSPFLEIIFRPSRVQGEGAAEDLSDGLNKLSSISGIDTIIICRGGGSIEDLWAFNEEILAQAIFNCKVPIISAIGHETDFTISDFVADIRAATPTEAAEIVCLSSEQIFSYFENFRTAFFNKVESLSLLNKNKIDNLFNRLMRLEPLNKIKTKKIALDNFKNFFLNNI
;
A
#
# COMPACT_ATOMS: atom_id res chain seq x y z
N GLN A 1 -22.81 -21.06 -16.68
CA GLN A 1 -24.25 -21.29 -16.31
C GLN A 1 -25.04 -20.08 -16.76
N ILE A 2 -26.28 -20.29 -17.22
CA ILE A 2 -27.18 -19.19 -17.59
C ILE A 2 -27.94 -18.80 -16.34
N GLU A 3 -27.92 -17.52 -15.98
CA GLU A 3 -28.54 -16.99 -14.79
C GLU A 3 -29.68 -16.02 -15.11
N ASN A 4 -30.57 -15.79 -14.15
CA ASN A 4 -31.69 -14.84 -14.33
C ASN A 4 -31.15 -13.41 -14.48
N GLY A 5 -31.61 -12.71 -15.52
CA GLY A 5 -31.19 -11.34 -15.84
C GLY A 5 -30.19 -11.23 -17.00
N MET A 6 -29.60 -12.33 -17.46
CA MET A 6 -28.68 -12.30 -18.61
C MET A 6 -29.43 -12.04 -19.93
N ARG A 7 -28.87 -11.18 -20.78
CA ARG A 7 -29.34 -11.01 -22.18
C ARG A 7 -28.66 -12.06 -23.04
N LEU A 8 -29.51 -12.90 -23.70
CA LEU A 8 -29.04 -13.98 -24.56
C LEU A 8 -29.50 -13.76 -26.00
N ALA A 9 -28.57 -13.93 -26.95
CA ALA A 9 -28.90 -14.09 -28.36
C ALA A 9 -29.14 -15.57 -28.65
N CYS A 10 -30.35 -15.93 -28.89
CA CYS A 10 -30.74 -17.32 -29.20
C CYS A 10 -30.93 -17.48 -30.69
N PHE A 11 -30.19 -18.40 -31.28
CA PHE A 11 -30.34 -18.79 -32.67
C PHE A 11 -31.08 -20.12 -32.75
N GLY A 12 -32.20 -20.16 -33.44
CA GLY A 12 -33.03 -21.35 -33.50
C GLY A 12 -34.08 -21.27 -34.58
N SER A 13 -35.00 -22.22 -34.59
CA SER A 13 -36.13 -22.31 -35.54
C SER A 13 -37.44 -22.37 -34.77
N LEU A 14 -38.46 -21.70 -35.33
CA LEU A 14 -39.82 -21.84 -34.87
C LEU A 14 -40.38 -23.21 -35.32
N SER A 15 -40.95 -23.95 -34.41
CA SER A 15 -41.71 -25.18 -34.70
C SER A 15 -43.03 -25.17 -33.96
N VAL A 16 -43.98 -25.94 -34.48
CA VAL A 16 -45.28 -26.12 -33.81
C VAL A 16 -45.29 -27.48 -33.13
N PHE A 17 -45.60 -27.50 -31.86
CA PHE A 17 -45.78 -28.74 -31.11
C PHE A 17 -47.19 -29.25 -31.38
N GLU A 18 -47.32 -30.22 -32.29
CA GLU A 18 -48.58 -30.68 -32.85
C GLU A 18 -49.59 -31.14 -31.80
N GLN A 19 -49.13 -31.77 -30.72
CA GLN A 19 -50.02 -32.32 -29.68
C GLN A 19 -50.73 -31.25 -28.87
N ARG A 20 -50.23 -30.00 -28.81
CA ARG A 20 -50.82 -28.90 -28.00
C ARG A 20 -51.09 -27.63 -28.83
N GLY A 21 -50.78 -27.61 -30.10
CA GLY A 21 -50.94 -26.44 -30.98
C GLY A 21 -50.12 -25.22 -30.52
N GLN A 22 -49.05 -25.42 -29.77
CA GLN A 22 -48.22 -24.32 -29.25
C GLN A 22 -46.99 -24.06 -30.12
N ILE A 23 -46.73 -22.79 -30.41
CA ILE A 23 -45.51 -22.38 -31.10
C ILE A 23 -44.34 -22.47 -30.10
N GLN A 24 -43.28 -23.16 -30.50
CA GLN A 24 -42.06 -23.31 -29.73
C GLN A 24 -40.89 -22.72 -30.54
N PHE A 25 -39.98 -22.06 -29.83
CA PHE A 25 -38.69 -21.65 -30.37
C PHE A 25 -37.62 -22.68 -29.95
N VAL A 26 -37.18 -23.50 -30.90
CA VAL A 26 -36.14 -24.51 -30.64
C VAL A 26 -34.80 -23.86 -30.84
N THR A 27 -34.13 -23.57 -29.73
CA THR A 27 -32.81 -22.94 -29.73
C THR A 27 -31.72 -23.95 -30.11
N LYS A 28 -30.95 -23.65 -31.16
CA LYS A 28 -29.81 -24.43 -31.64
C LYS A 28 -28.48 -23.91 -31.13
N LYS A 29 -28.39 -22.61 -30.89
CA LYS A 29 -27.21 -21.95 -30.37
C LYS A 29 -27.62 -20.79 -29.44
N ILE A 30 -26.97 -20.67 -28.32
CA ILE A 30 -27.16 -19.57 -27.37
C ILE A 30 -25.82 -18.85 -27.24
N GLU A 31 -25.83 -17.55 -27.46
CA GLU A 31 -24.69 -16.66 -27.20
C GLU A 31 -25.08 -15.61 -26.17
N ILE A 32 -24.18 -15.30 -25.25
CA ILE A 32 -24.40 -14.21 -24.35
C ILE A 32 -24.25 -12.91 -25.11
N SER A 33 -25.33 -12.14 -25.20
CA SER A 33 -25.38 -10.89 -25.96
C SER A 33 -24.78 -9.75 -25.13
N GLY A 34 -23.79 -9.03 -25.67
CA GLY A 34 -23.18 -7.87 -25.01
C GLY A 34 -21.75 -8.10 -24.54
N VAL A 35 -21.35 -9.31 -24.14
CA VAL A 35 -20.01 -9.59 -23.63
C VAL A 35 -18.91 -9.26 -24.65
N GLY A 36 -19.15 -9.58 -25.94
CA GLY A 36 -18.19 -9.27 -27.00
C GLY A 36 -17.95 -7.76 -27.21
N THR A 37 -19.00 -6.95 -27.07
CA THR A 37 -18.91 -5.49 -27.22
C THR A 37 -18.22 -4.83 -26.03
N LEU A 38 -18.50 -5.31 -24.81
CA LEU A 38 -17.85 -4.83 -23.59
C LEU A 38 -16.35 -5.20 -23.58
N HIS A 39 -16.02 -6.41 -24.00
CA HIS A 39 -14.61 -6.81 -24.11
C HIS A 39 -13.84 -5.98 -25.13
N GLN A 40 -14.45 -5.69 -26.30
CA GLN A 40 -13.84 -4.80 -27.30
C GLN A 40 -13.67 -3.38 -26.76
N ALA A 41 -14.63 -2.84 -26.03
CA ALA A 41 -14.56 -1.53 -25.42
C ALA A 41 -13.47 -1.48 -24.33
N PHE A 42 -13.36 -2.52 -23.51
CA PHE A 42 -12.28 -2.67 -22.51
C PHE A 42 -10.90 -2.66 -23.17
N GLU A 43 -10.67 -3.50 -24.20
CA GLU A 43 -9.38 -3.55 -24.89
C GLU A 43 -9.05 -2.23 -25.62
N ALA A 44 -10.04 -1.56 -26.19
CA ALA A 44 -9.85 -0.26 -26.83
C ALA A 44 -9.44 0.82 -25.81
N LEU A 45 -10.10 0.87 -24.66
CA LEU A 45 -9.77 1.82 -23.59
C LEU A 45 -8.42 1.49 -22.96
N LYS A 46 -8.13 0.22 -22.68
CA LYS A 46 -6.84 -0.23 -22.18
C LYS A 46 -5.69 0.23 -23.08
N ASN A 47 -5.79 -0.04 -24.39
CA ASN A 47 -4.78 0.36 -25.36
C ASN A 47 -4.62 1.89 -25.46
N LYS A 48 -5.70 2.66 -25.27
CA LYS A 48 -5.67 4.12 -25.25
C LYS A 48 -4.87 4.61 -24.06
N LEU A 49 -5.25 4.18 -22.84
CA LEU A 49 -4.65 4.64 -21.58
C LEU A 49 -3.19 4.15 -21.42
N GLU A 50 -2.86 2.98 -21.97
CA GLU A 50 -1.48 2.50 -22.03
C GLU A 50 -0.60 3.39 -22.90
N LYS A 51 -1.09 3.84 -24.08
CA LYS A 51 -0.38 4.79 -24.94
C LYS A 51 -0.23 6.17 -24.28
N GLU A 52 -1.17 6.57 -23.47
CA GLU A 52 -1.11 7.79 -22.66
C GLU A 52 -0.16 7.66 -21.44
N GLY A 53 0.31 6.42 -21.15
CA GLY A 53 1.29 6.14 -20.09
C GLY A 53 0.71 6.02 -18.69
N LEU A 54 -0.63 5.88 -18.54
CA LEU A 54 -1.26 5.81 -17.21
C LEU A 54 -0.86 4.56 -16.40
N PHE A 55 -0.34 3.53 -17.08
CA PHE A 55 0.06 2.26 -16.45
C PHE A 55 1.55 2.19 -16.11
N ASP A 56 2.34 3.24 -16.43
CA ASP A 56 3.78 3.25 -16.22
C ASP A 56 4.13 3.17 -14.74
N LEU A 57 5.04 2.26 -14.39
CA LEU A 57 5.51 2.07 -13.01
C LEU A 57 6.12 3.33 -12.39
N LYS A 58 6.64 4.24 -13.18
CA LYS A 58 7.23 5.51 -12.70
C LYS A 58 6.24 6.45 -12.00
N TYR A 59 4.93 6.27 -12.24
CA TYR A 59 3.88 7.06 -11.62
C TYR A 59 3.24 6.40 -10.41
N LYS A 60 3.57 5.11 -10.15
CA LYS A 60 3.04 4.37 -9.01
C LYS A 60 3.64 4.91 -7.71
N LEU A 61 2.77 5.19 -6.76
CA LEU A 61 3.15 5.66 -5.43
C LEU A 61 3.45 4.46 -4.52
N GLU A 62 4.44 4.61 -3.67
CA GLU A 62 4.77 3.61 -2.66
C GLU A 62 3.82 3.71 -1.46
N LEU A 63 3.42 2.57 -0.91
CA LEU A 63 2.64 2.53 0.32
C LEU A 63 3.52 2.90 1.51
N LYS A 64 2.91 3.56 2.49
CA LYS A 64 3.55 3.80 3.77
C LYS A 64 3.64 2.48 4.56
N GLU A 65 4.82 2.15 5.07
CA GLU A 65 5.04 0.90 5.81
C GLU A 65 4.12 0.74 7.03
N ILE A 66 3.87 1.82 7.75
CA ILE A 66 2.98 1.85 8.92
C ILE A 66 1.96 2.98 8.72
N PRO A 67 0.84 2.71 8.04
CA PRO A 67 -0.20 3.70 7.87
C PRO A 67 -0.92 3.96 9.20
N GLN A 68 -1.37 5.19 9.38
CA GLN A 68 -2.17 5.62 10.53
C GLN A 68 -3.64 5.82 10.15
N LYS A 69 -3.89 6.18 8.89
CA LYS A 69 -5.22 6.50 8.40
C LYS A 69 -5.44 5.94 7.01
N VAL A 70 -6.49 5.15 6.84
CA VAL A 70 -6.86 4.50 5.56
C VAL A 70 -8.25 4.91 5.13
N GLY A 71 -8.38 5.31 3.87
CA GLY A 71 -9.66 5.52 3.21
C GLY A 71 -10.19 4.21 2.63
N ILE A 72 -11.48 3.93 2.75
CA ILE A 72 -12.13 2.80 2.08
C ILE A 72 -13.26 3.35 1.21
N LEU A 73 -13.22 2.99 -0.06
CA LEU A 73 -14.21 3.36 -1.08
C LEU A 73 -14.87 2.10 -1.62
N THR A 74 -16.11 1.85 -1.21
CA THR A 74 -16.91 0.70 -1.62
C THR A 74 -18.39 0.96 -1.30
N SER A 75 -19.27 0.01 -1.61
CA SER A 75 -20.68 0.10 -1.21
C SER A 75 -20.83 -0.01 0.30
N ASP A 76 -21.89 0.60 0.83
CA ASP A 76 -22.33 0.48 2.24
C ASP A 76 -22.95 -0.88 2.57
N GLU A 77 -23.45 -1.56 1.55
CA GLU A 77 -24.02 -2.91 1.65
C GLU A 77 -23.12 -3.92 0.92
N GLY A 78 -22.69 -4.97 1.61
CA GLY A 78 -21.97 -6.07 0.98
C GLY A 78 -20.84 -6.66 1.81
N ALA A 79 -20.44 -7.88 1.47
CA ALA A 79 -19.39 -8.62 2.17
C ALA A 79 -18.02 -7.94 2.08
N ALA A 80 -17.74 -7.20 1.00
CA ALA A 80 -16.42 -6.60 0.77
C ALA A 80 -16.00 -5.63 1.89
N ILE A 81 -16.91 -4.77 2.36
CA ILE A 81 -16.59 -3.84 3.45
C ILE A 81 -16.42 -4.57 4.79
N GLU A 82 -17.26 -5.58 5.07
CA GLU A 82 -17.16 -6.37 6.29
C GLU A 82 -15.85 -7.15 6.34
N ASP A 83 -15.43 -7.77 5.22
CA ASP A 83 -14.16 -8.49 5.09
C ASP A 83 -12.98 -7.58 5.35
N VAL A 84 -12.94 -6.40 4.73
CA VAL A 84 -11.87 -5.40 4.93
C VAL A 84 -11.81 -4.98 6.39
N LEU A 85 -12.94 -4.56 6.98
CA LEU A 85 -13.01 -4.10 8.37
C LEU A 85 -12.60 -5.19 9.36
N HIS A 86 -13.00 -6.44 9.12
CA HIS A 86 -12.63 -7.57 9.98
C HIS A 86 -11.11 -7.80 10.00
N VAL A 87 -10.46 -7.76 8.84
CA VAL A 87 -9.00 -7.93 8.74
C VAL A 87 -8.27 -6.75 9.36
N LEU A 88 -8.68 -5.50 9.06
CA LEU A 88 -8.06 -4.30 9.61
C LEU A 88 -8.16 -4.26 11.14
N ALA A 89 -9.34 -4.55 11.70
CA ALA A 89 -9.55 -4.58 13.16
C ALA A 89 -8.68 -5.62 13.86
N ARG A 90 -8.45 -6.76 13.22
CA ARG A 90 -7.61 -7.83 13.76
C ARG A 90 -6.12 -7.51 13.69
N ARG A 91 -5.65 -6.97 12.55
CA ARG A 91 -4.22 -6.77 12.28
C ARG A 91 -3.68 -5.43 12.77
N SER A 92 -4.49 -4.39 12.70
CA SER A 92 -4.08 -3.01 13.03
C SER A 92 -5.19 -2.24 13.78
N PRO A 93 -5.46 -2.60 15.04
CA PRO A 93 -6.56 -1.99 15.81
C PRO A 93 -6.37 -0.50 16.10
N PHE A 94 -5.19 0.06 15.85
CA PHE A 94 -4.86 1.49 16.01
C PHE A 94 -5.06 2.28 14.72
N LEU A 95 -5.45 1.63 13.60
CA LEU A 95 -5.63 2.27 12.31
C LEU A 95 -6.94 3.06 12.30
N GLU A 96 -6.87 4.34 11.96
CA GLU A 96 -8.07 5.16 11.72
C GLU A 96 -8.62 4.84 10.32
N ILE A 97 -9.89 4.47 10.27
CA ILE A 97 -10.56 4.11 9.03
C ILE A 97 -11.56 5.20 8.67
N ILE A 98 -11.45 5.74 7.46
CA ILE A 98 -12.42 6.66 6.89
C ILE A 98 -13.16 5.95 5.78
N PHE A 99 -14.42 5.62 6.03
CA PHE A 99 -15.28 4.97 5.07
C PHE A 99 -16.08 6.00 4.26
N ARG A 100 -16.04 5.88 2.93
CA ARG A 100 -16.86 6.63 1.98
C ARG A 100 -17.72 5.64 1.19
N PRO A 101 -19.02 5.53 1.50
CA PRO A 101 -19.93 4.70 0.71
C PRO A 101 -20.06 5.27 -0.70
N SER A 102 -19.98 4.39 -1.70
CA SER A 102 -20.13 4.73 -3.12
C SER A 102 -20.81 3.60 -3.87
N ARG A 103 -21.51 3.95 -4.94
CA ARG A 103 -22.04 2.93 -5.86
C ARG A 103 -20.88 2.23 -6.53
N VAL A 104 -20.93 0.89 -6.55
CA VAL A 104 -19.87 0.06 -7.16
C VAL A 104 -20.35 -0.66 -8.42
N GLN A 105 -21.56 -0.40 -8.84
CA GLN A 105 -22.18 -0.97 -10.06
C GLN A 105 -23.37 -0.12 -10.52
N GLY A 106 -23.74 -0.29 -11.79
CA GLY A 106 -24.85 0.41 -12.42
C GLY A 106 -24.48 1.79 -12.98
N GLU A 107 -25.45 2.46 -13.55
CA GLU A 107 -25.28 3.78 -14.17
C GLU A 107 -24.92 4.84 -13.12
N GLY A 108 -23.92 5.67 -13.43
CA GLY A 108 -23.43 6.72 -12.52
C GLY A 108 -22.47 6.23 -11.43
N ALA A 109 -22.10 4.95 -11.41
CA ALA A 109 -21.20 4.41 -10.40
C ALA A 109 -19.75 4.91 -10.55
N ALA A 110 -19.27 5.04 -11.78
CA ALA A 110 -17.91 5.55 -12.03
C ALA A 110 -17.74 7.00 -11.61
N GLU A 111 -18.75 7.83 -11.81
CA GLU A 111 -18.79 9.22 -11.36
C GLU A 111 -18.82 9.32 -9.84
N ASP A 112 -19.64 8.49 -9.16
CA ASP A 112 -19.73 8.48 -7.69
C ASP A 112 -18.43 7.96 -7.05
N LEU A 113 -17.79 6.95 -7.64
CA LEU A 113 -16.47 6.47 -7.24
C LEU A 113 -15.39 7.55 -7.42
N SER A 114 -15.41 8.26 -8.56
CA SER A 114 -14.46 9.35 -8.82
C SER A 114 -14.63 10.52 -7.85
N ASP A 115 -15.87 10.92 -7.56
CA ASP A 115 -16.18 11.95 -6.56
C ASP A 115 -15.78 11.48 -5.16
N GLY A 116 -16.09 10.23 -4.80
CA GLY A 116 -15.69 9.62 -3.54
C GLY A 116 -14.18 9.60 -3.34
N LEU A 117 -13.42 9.23 -4.38
CA LEU A 117 -11.97 9.21 -4.37
C LEU A 117 -11.40 10.62 -4.18
N ASN A 118 -11.91 11.61 -4.91
CA ASN A 118 -11.50 13.00 -4.77
C ASN A 118 -11.77 13.55 -3.35
N LYS A 119 -12.91 13.20 -2.76
CA LYS A 119 -13.25 13.58 -1.37
C LYS A 119 -12.30 12.93 -0.38
N LEU A 120 -12.03 11.62 -0.48
CA LEU A 120 -11.09 10.94 0.40
C LEU A 120 -9.68 11.52 0.26
N SER A 121 -9.20 11.74 -0.95
CA SER A 121 -7.86 12.27 -1.18
C SER A 121 -7.68 13.71 -0.68
N SER A 122 -8.76 14.47 -0.49
CA SER A 122 -8.73 15.82 0.07
C SER A 122 -8.63 15.85 1.61
N ILE A 123 -8.89 14.72 2.27
CA ILE A 123 -8.80 14.61 3.73
C ILE A 123 -7.34 14.50 4.15
N SER A 124 -6.92 15.43 5.01
CA SER A 124 -5.54 15.44 5.49
C SER A 124 -5.18 14.19 6.30
N GLY A 125 -4.03 13.64 5.99
CA GLY A 125 -3.44 12.52 6.75
C GLY A 125 -3.91 11.14 6.33
N ILE A 126 -4.69 10.98 5.25
CA ILE A 126 -4.92 9.66 4.65
C ILE A 126 -3.62 9.18 4.02
N ASP A 127 -3.17 8.01 4.43
CA ASP A 127 -1.92 7.39 3.98
C ASP A 127 -2.12 6.46 2.77
N THR A 128 -3.31 5.85 2.65
CA THR A 128 -3.67 4.91 1.57
C THR A 128 -5.18 4.87 1.38
N ILE A 129 -5.65 4.65 0.16
CA ILE A 129 -7.06 4.44 -0.15
C ILE A 129 -7.24 3.04 -0.75
N ILE A 130 -8.21 2.28 -0.23
CA ILE A 130 -8.64 1.00 -0.78
C ILE A 130 -9.92 1.23 -1.58
N ILE A 131 -9.91 0.89 -2.85
CA ILE A 131 -11.09 0.79 -3.69
C ILE A 131 -11.42 -0.69 -3.80
N CYS A 132 -12.57 -1.13 -3.32
CA CYS A 132 -12.88 -2.55 -3.35
C CYS A 132 -14.32 -2.85 -3.74
N ARG A 133 -14.47 -4.03 -4.34
CA ARG A 133 -15.72 -4.67 -4.69
C ARG A 133 -15.53 -6.18 -4.73
N GLY A 134 -16.52 -6.91 -4.24
CA GLY A 134 -16.56 -8.37 -4.39
C GLY A 134 -16.68 -8.78 -5.86
N GLY A 135 -16.63 -10.06 -6.16
CA GLY A 135 -16.78 -10.60 -7.52
C GLY A 135 -18.14 -10.28 -8.12
N GLY A 136 -18.24 -10.46 -9.43
CA GLY A 136 -19.44 -10.23 -10.22
C GLY A 136 -19.22 -10.46 -11.71
N SER A 137 -20.23 -10.22 -12.51
CA SER A 137 -20.13 -10.28 -13.96
C SER A 137 -19.32 -9.08 -14.51
N ILE A 138 -18.89 -9.16 -15.76
CA ILE A 138 -18.17 -8.04 -16.41
C ILE A 138 -19.03 -6.77 -16.45
N GLU A 139 -20.34 -6.92 -16.57
CA GLU A 139 -21.29 -5.81 -16.53
C GLU A 139 -21.31 -5.14 -15.16
N ASP A 140 -21.24 -5.93 -14.10
CA ASP A 140 -21.21 -5.44 -12.72
C ASP A 140 -19.91 -4.71 -12.40
N LEU A 141 -18.79 -5.12 -13.00
CA LEU A 141 -17.48 -4.52 -12.83
C LEU A 141 -17.23 -3.34 -13.78
N TRP A 142 -18.20 -3.02 -14.65
CA TRP A 142 -17.98 -2.06 -15.74
C TRP A 142 -17.63 -0.66 -15.25
N ALA A 143 -18.16 -0.21 -14.13
CA ALA A 143 -17.85 1.08 -13.52
C ALA A 143 -16.33 1.28 -13.27
N PHE A 144 -15.60 0.19 -13.06
CA PHE A 144 -14.15 0.20 -12.86
C PHE A 144 -13.36 0.16 -14.17
N ASN A 145 -14.05 0.05 -15.30
CA ASN A 145 -13.50 0.12 -16.66
C ASN A 145 -13.80 1.45 -17.35
N GLU A 146 -14.23 2.46 -16.63
CA GLU A 146 -14.54 3.76 -17.20
C GLU A 146 -13.37 4.74 -17.07
N GLU A 147 -13.15 5.53 -18.13
CA GLU A 147 -12.04 6.47 -18.21
C GLU A 147 -12.06 7.52 -17.11
N ILE A 148 -13.24 7.96 -16.68
CA ILE A 148 -13.39 8.98 -15.63
C ILE A 148 -12.78 8.51 -14.30
N LEU A 149 -12.99 7.25 -13.92
CA LEU A 149 -12.41 6.67 -12.71
C LEU A 149 -10.90 6.43 -12.88
N ALA A 150 -10.46 5.95 -14.06
CA ALA A 150 -9.05 5.77 -14.36
C ALA A 150 -8.26 7.08 -14.21
N GLN A 151 -8.80 8.18 -14.74
CA GLN A 151 -8.20 9.51 -14.60
C GLN A 151 -8.20 10.01 -13.16
N ALA A 152 -9.26 9.74 -12.39
CA ALA A 152 -9.32 10.10 -10.98
C ALA A 152 -8.27 9.35 -10.15
N ILE A 153 -8.08 8.04 -10.42
CA ILE A 153 -7.04 7.22 -9.78
C ILE A 153 -5.64 7.77 -10.11
N PHE A 154 -5.37 8.01 -11.40
CA PHE A 154 -4.07 8.52 -11.84
C PHE A 154 -3.69 9.87 -11.24
N ASN A 155 -4.65 10.76 -11.08
CA ASN A 155 -4.44 12.09 -10.53
C ASN A 155 -4.42 12.14 -8.98
N CYS A 156 -4.73 11.02 -8.33
CA CYS A 156 -4.74 10.94 -6.89
C CYS A 156 -3.31 11.02 -6.34
N LYS A 157 -3.13 11.82 -5.27
CA LYS A 157 -1.82 12.00 -4.59
C LYS A 157 -1.62 11.05 -3.43
N VAL A 158 -2.62 10.26 -3.11
CA VAL A 158 -2.60 9.24 -2.06
C VAL A 158 -2.51 7.89 -2.74
N PRO A 159 -1.63 6.99 -2.29
CA PRO A 159 -1.52 5.65 -2.86
C PRO A 159 -2.84 4.89 -2.83
N ILE A 160 -3.17 4.23 -3.94
CA ILE A 160 -4.43 3.51 -4.12
C ILE A 160 -4.17 2.01 -4.28
N ILE A 161 -4.92 1.22 -3.50
CA ILE A 161 -5.02 -0.23 -3.69
C ILE A 161 -6.35 -0.53 -4.35
N SER A 162 -6.30 -1.16 -5.51
CA SER A 162 -7.48 -1.70 -6.21
C SER A 162 -7.68 -3.16 -5.83
N ALA A 163 -8.88 -3.50 -5.35
CA ALA A 163 -9.28 -4.85 -4.96
C ALA A 163 -10.66 -5.17 -5.53
N ILE A 164 -10.69 -5.39 -6.84
CA ILE A 164 -11.93 -5.50 -7.61
C ILE A 164 -12.01 -6.89 -8.24
N GLY A 165 -13.12 -7.59 -8.01
CA GLY A 165 -13.32 -8.94 -8.53
C GLY A 165 -12.49 -10.00 -7.81
N HIS A 166 -11.97 -10.96 -8.58
CA HIS A 166 -11.13 -12.07 -8.14
C HIS A 166 -9.81 -12.12 -8.93
N GLU A 167 -8.98 -13.13 -8.71
CA GLU A 167 -7.67 -13.27 -9.36
C GLU A 167 -7.69 -13.15 -10.88
N THR A 168 -8.74 -13.64 -11.52
CA THR A 168 -8.90 -13.67 -12.99
C THR A 168 -9.50 -12.40 -13.57
N ASP A 169 -10.14 -11.58 -12.75
CA ASP A 169 -10.88 -10.41 -13.19
C ASP A 169 -9.96 -9.17 -13.13
N PHE A 170 -9.61 -8.64 -14.30
CA PHE A 170 -8.81 -7.42 -14.40
C PHE A 170 -9.67 -6.27 -14.88
N THR A 171 -9.62 -5.16 -14.18
CA THR A 171 -10.25 -3.91 -14.57
C THR A 171 -9.23 -2.85 -14.97
N ILE A 172 -9.66 -1.79 -15.65
CA ILE A 172 -8.80 -0.62 -15.95
C ILE A 172 -8.29 0.00 -14.65
N SER A 173 -9.11 0.07 -13.62
CA SER A 173 -8.70 0.57 -12.30
C SER A 173 -7.52 -0.20 -11.71
N ASP A 174 -7.43 -1.53 -11.93
CA ASP A 174 -6.31 -2.35 -11.45
C ASP A 174 -4.99 -2.01 -12.16
N PHE A 175 -5.05 -1.64 -13.44
CA PHE A 175 -3.85 -1.24 -14.18
C PHE A 175 -3.37 0.15 -13.76
N VAL A 176 -4.28 1.07 -13.44
CA VAL A 176 -3.94 2.46 -13.05
C VAL A 176 -3.57 2.56 -11.57
N ALA A 177 -4.23 1.83 -10.67
CA ALA A 177 -3.93 1.85 -9.23
C ALA A 177 -2.47 1.52 -8.93
N ASP A 178 -1.97 1.98 -7.80
CA ASP A 178 -0.58 1.77 -7.39
C ASP A 178 -0.30 0.31 -7.09
N ILE A 179 -1.24 -0.36 -6.42
CA ILE A 179 -1.17 -1.80 -6.13
C ILE A 179 -2.51 -2.45 -6.46
N ARG A 180 -2.44 -3.64 -7.02
CA ARG A 180 -3.58 -4.53 -7.19
C ARG A 180 -3.59 -5.60 -6.10
N ALA A 181 -4.74 -5.81 -5.49
CA ALA A 181 -5.05 -6.95 -4.66
C ALA A 181 -6.12 -7.83 -5.34
N ALA A 182 -6.00 -9.15 -5.23
CA ALA A 182 -6.97 -10.06 -5.86
C ALA A 182 -8.32 -10.10 -5.11
N THR A 183 -8.34 -9.66 -3.84
CA THR A 183 -9.53 -9.64 -3.00
C THR A 183 -9.53 -8.44 -2.05
N PRO A 184 -10.71 -8.00 -1.56
CA PRO A 184 -10.80 -6.98 -0.51
C PRO A 184 -10.01 -7.35 0.77
N THR A 185 -10.02 -8.63 1.14
CA THR A 185 -9.24 -9.17 2.26
C THR A 185 -7.74 -8.98 2.07
N GLU A 186 -7.23 -9.31 0.88
CA GLU A 186 -5.81 -9.13 0.53
C GLU A 186 -5.41 -7.65 0.55
N ALA A 187 -6.28 -6.75 0.05
CA ALA A 187 -6.02 -5.31 0.14
C ALA A 187 -5.83 -4.84 1.58
N ALA A 188 -6.68 -5.32 2.50
CA ALA A 188 -6.55 -5.03 3.92
C ALA A 188 -5.25 -5.61 4.51
N GLU A 189 -4.81 -6.78 4.05
CA GLU A 189 -3.55 -7.39 4.46
C GLU A 189 -2.32 -6.63 3.96
N ILE A 190 -2.35 -6.13 2.73
CA ILE A 190 -1.28 -5.32 2.13
C ILE A 190 -1.11 -4.00 2.87
N VAL A 191 -2.21 -3.35 3.26
CA VAL A 191 -2.18 -2.08 4.00
C VAL A 191 -1.59 -2.23 5.38
N CYS A 192 -1.82 -3.36 6.05
CA CYS A 192 -1.46 -3.52 7.46
C CYS A 192 -0.27 -4.45 7.63
N LEU A 193 0.73 -4.00 8.35
CA LEU A 193 1.65 -4.94 8.98
C LEU A 193 0.92 -5.74 10.07
N SER A 194 1.18 -7.05 10.16
CA SER A 194 0.67 -7.82 11.29
C SER A 194 1.32 -7.35 12.59
N SER A 195 0.66 -7.61 13.72
CA SER A 195 1.21 -7.27 15.04
C SER A 195 2.59 -7.89 15.25
N GLU A 196 2.82 -9.12 14.72
CA GLU A 196 4.13 -9.79 14.77
C GLU A 196 5.19 -9.07 13.94
N GLN A 197 4.82 -8.58 12.76
CA GLN A 197 5.74 -7.80 11.91
C GLN A 197 6.12 -6.47 12.57
N ILE A 198 5.14 -5.78 13.16
CA ILE A 198 5.39 -4.55 13.93
C ILE A 198 6.31 -4.84 15.11
N PHE A 199 6.04 -5.90 15.87
CA PHE A 199 6.87 -6.30 17.00
C PHE A 199 8.30 -6.64 16.56
N SER A 200 8.45 -7.40 15.48
CA SER A 200 9.76 -7.72 14.89
C SER A 200 10.52 -6.46 14.47
N TYR A 201 9.84 -5.48 13.88
CA TYR A 201 10.45 -4.20 13.50
C TYR A 201 11.00 -3.45 14.73
N PHE A 202 10.23 -3.38 15.82
CA PHE A 202 10.68 -2.75 17.06
C PHE A 202 11.85 -3.50 17.71
N GLU A 203 11.84 -4.83 17.72
CA GLU A 203 12.96 -5.62 18.25
C GLU A 203 14.25 -5.41 17.43
N ASN A 204 14.14 -5.36 16.11
CA ASN A 204 15.28 -5.07 15.24
C ASN A 204 15.82 -3.66 15.47
N PHE A 205 14.93 -2.67 15.59
CA PHE A 205 15.31 -1.29 15.91
C PHE A 205 16.00 -1.21 17.28
N ARG A 206 15.43 -1.85 18.30
CA ARG A 206 16.00 -1.93 19.64
C ARG A 206 17.43 -2.49 19.60
N THR A 207 17.60 -3.62 18.93
CA THR A 207 18.89 -4.28 18.82
C THR A 207 19.92 -3.40 18.10
N ALA A 208 19.55 -2.78 16.98
CA ALA A 208 20.42 -1.86 16.25
C ALA A 208 20.80 -0.64 17.10
N PHE A 209 19.86 -0.08 17.86
CA PHE A 209 20.09 1.04 18.76
C PHE A 209 21.09 0.67 19.86
N PHE A 210 20.88 -0.44 20.56
CA PHE A 210 21.81 -0.88 21.60
C PHE A 210 23.22 -1.15 21.07
N ASN A 211 23.34 -1.83 19.91
CA ASN A 211 24.63 -2.07 19.27
C ASN A 211 25.35 -0.74 18.93
N LYS A 212 24.58 0.26 18.47
CA LYS A 212 25.16 1.58 18.18
C LYS A 212 25.63 2.29 19.43
N VAL A 213 24.87 2.26 20.52
CA VAL A 213 25.25 2.85 21.81
C VAL A 213 26.51 2.17 22.36
N GLU A 214 26.57 0.84 22.33
CA GLU A 214 27.72 0.07 22.78
C GLU A 214 28.97 0.39 21.96
N SER A 215 28.87 0.44 20.64
CA SER A 215 29.97 0.81 19.76
C SER A 215 30.50 2.21 20.02
N LEU A 216 29.62 3.19 20.24
CA LEU A 216 30.00 4.56 20.61
C LEU A 216 30.68 4.63 21.99
N SER A 217 30.19 3.87 22.96
CA SER A 217 30.77 3.76 24.28
C SER A 217 32.19 3.20 24.21
N LEU A 218 32.38 2.11 23.46
CA LEU A 218 33.69 1.48 23.26
C LEU A 218 34.68 2.43 22.54
N LEU A 219 34.22 3.13 21.51
CA LEU A 219 35.05 4.13 20.81
C LEU A 219 35.51 5.24 21.77
N ASN A 220 34.61 5.74 22.61
CA ASN A 220 34.95 6.79 23.58
C ASN A 220 35.89 6.27 24.66
N LYS A 221 35.67 5.04 25.15
CA LYS A 221 36.59 4.38 26.08
C LYS A 221 38.00 4.25 25.49
N ASN A 222 38.10 3.74 24.27
CA ASN A 222 39.39 3.62 23.58
C ASN A 222 40.09 4.97 23.37
N LYS A 223 39.34 6.06 23.11
CA LYS A 223 39.89 7.41 23.02
C LYS A 223 40.44 7.86 24.36
N ILE A 224 39.72 7.63 25.46
CA ILE A 224 40.18 7.97 26.78
C ILE A 224 41.45 7.19 27.16
N ASP A 225 41.47 5.87 26.93
CA ASP A 225 42.62 5.02 27.19
C ASP A 225 43.85 5.47 26.37
N ASN A 226 43.66 5.80 25.09
CA ASN A 226 44.73 6.35 24.29
C ASN A 226 45.28 7.69 24.80
N LEU A 227 44.39 8.60 25.22
CA LEU A 227 44.79 9.88 25.79
C LEU A 227 45.53 9.69 27.13
N PHE A 228 45.04 8.81 27.97
CA PHE A 228 45.69 8.45 29.25
C PHE A 228 47.09 7.85 29.00
N ASN A 229 47.20 6.88 28.10
CA ASN A 229 48.49 6.28 27.73
C ASN A 229 49.48 7.32 27.17
N ARG A 230 49.01 8.29 26.36
CA ARG A 230 49.86 9.40 25.89
C ARG A 230 50.31 10.30 27.02
N LEU A 231 49.40 10.61 27.96
CA LEU A 231 49.74 11.40 29.17
C LEU A 231 50.78 10.69 30.02
N MET A 232 50.64 9.40 30.26
CA MET A 232 51.60 8.61 31.04
C MET A 232 52.98 8.52 30.39
N ARG A 233 53.02 8.40 29.05
CA ARG A 233 54.31 8.41 28.29
C ARG A 233 55.08 9.73 28.39
N LEU A 234 54.42 10.85 28.61
CA LEU A 234 55.05 12.15 28.80
C LEU A 234 55.70 12.27 30.16
N GLU A 235 55.48 11.34 31.07
CA GLU A 235 56.02 11.30 32.44
C GLU A 235 55.97 12.66 33.17
N PRO A 236 54.83 13.36 33.18
CA PRO A 236 54.78 14.74 33.67
C PRO A 236 55.20 14.86 35.15
N LEU A 237 54.86 13.86 35.94
CA LEU A 237 55.22 13.82 37.38
C LEU A 237 56.78 13.67 37.56
N ASN A 238 57.39 12.79 36.77
CA ASN A 238 58.81 12.59 36.85
C ASN A 238 59.58 13.83 36.32
N LYS A 239 59.12 14.46 35.26
CA LYS A 239 59.69 15.72 34.74
C LYS A 239 59.57 16.87 35.74
N ILE A 240 58.45 16.99 36.46
CA ILE A 240 58.24 17.99 37.49
C ILE A 240 59.17 17.69 38.67
N LYS A 241 59.30 16.44 39.13
CA LYS A 241 60.16 16.01 40.20
C LYS A 241 61.65 16.30 39.89
N THR A 242 62.08 15.95 38.66
CA THR A 242 63.46 16.21 38.23
C THR A 242 63.77 17.71 38.15
N LYS A 243 62.85 18.52 37.62
CA LYS A 243 63.04 19.99 37.59
C LYS A 243 63.01 20.59 39.00
N LYS A 244 62.21 20.07 39.94
CA LYS A 244 62.23 20.52 41.34
C LYS A 244 63.55 20.23 42.01
N ILE A 245 64.11 19.02 41.83
CA ILE A 245 65.44 18.66 42.36
C ILE A 245 66.52 19.56 41.74
N ALA A 246 66.46 19.82 40.46
CA ALA A 246 67.42 20.73 39.82
C ALA A 246 67.33 22.16 40.39
N LEU A 247 66.12 22.65 40.63
CA LEU A 247 65.93 23.97 41.24
C LEU A 247 66.45 24.03 42.69
N ASP A 248 66.19 22.98 43.49
CA ASP A 248 66.66 22.90 44.85
C ASP A 248 68.19 22.84 44.90
N ASN A 249 68.85 22.10 44.04
CA ASN A 249 70.29 22.05 43.89
C ASN A 249 70.87 23.42 43.49
N PHE A 250 70.25 24.12 42.55
CA PHE A 250 70.63 25.44 42.13
C PHE A 250 70.53 26.47 43.29
N LYS A 251 69.41 26.40 44.03
CA LYS A 251 69.21 27.22 45.22
C LYS A 251 70.30 26.98 46.31
N ASN A 252 70.60 25.72 46.58
CA ASN A 252 71.61 25.34 47.56
C ASN A 252 73.04 25.78 47.10
N PHE A 253 73.34 25.71 45.81
CA PHE A 253 74.57 26.21 45.27
C PHE A 253 74.73 27.71 45.50
N PHE A 254 73.70 28.51 45.30
CA PHE A 254 73.76 29.96 45.55
C PHE A 254 73.85 30.31 47.03
N LEU A 255 73.18 29.57 47.90
CA LEU A 255 73.20 29.83 49.34
C LEU A 255 74.54 29.47 50.01
N ASN A 256 75.32 28.55 49.44
CA ASN A 256 76.60 28.10 49.92
C ASN A 256 77.81 28.87 49.40
N ASN A 257 77.62 29.75 48.37
CA ASN A 257 78.67 30.52 47.70
C ASN A 257 78.49 32.04 47.83
N ILE A 258 77.61 32.46 48.72
CA ILE A 258 77.45 33.81 49.25
C ILE A 258 77.84 33.78 50.71
#